data_80faa7e67b0dc5b4b1838aa205a2402e
#
_entry.id   80faa7e67b0dc5b4b1838aa205a2402e
#
_cell.length_a   1.000
_cell.length_b   1.000
_cell.length_c   1.000
_cell.angle_alpha   90.00
_cell.angle_beta   90.00
_cell.angle_gamma   90.00
#
_symmetry.space_group_name_H-M   'P 1'
#
loop_
_entity.id
_entity.type
_entity.pdbx_description
1 polymer ?
#
loop_
_entity_poly.entity_id
_entity_poly.type
_entity_poly.pdbx_seq_one_letter_code
_entity_poly.pdbx_strand_id
1 'polypeptide(L)'
;YSLANIAMDIDSKLATHLQTIPRSGIRDFFELVIGRDDVISLGVGEPDFATPWSIREAAIYSLERGETSYTSNLGLLSLREKISEYVDDFFHVSYDAQSEVLITVGVSEALDLALRALLNPGDEVIYHEPCYVSYSPSIVMAHGVAVPVATTKEDGFSLKPNALAAAITSKTKIVMLNFPTNPTGAVASKEDLEGIAKLCV
;
A
#
# COMPACT_ATOMS: atom_id res chain seq x y z
N TYR A 1 -22.69 32.84 31.42
CA TYR A 1 -23.13 31.93 30.35
C TYR A 1 -22.52 30.57 30.61
N SER A 2 -23.35 29.66 31.14
CA SER A 2 -22.99 28.26 31.29
C SER A 2 -22.96 27.63 29.89
N LEU A 3 -21.78 27.32 29.38
CA LEU A 3 -21.65 26.39 28.27
C LEU A 3 -21.97 24.99 28.84
N ALA A 4 -23.24 24.62 28.76
CA ALA A 4 -23.63 23.24 28.95
C ALA A 4 -22.73 22.39 28.01
N ASN A 5 -22.08 21.36 28.55
CA ASN A 5 -21.34 20.37 27.79
C ASN A 5 -22.30 19.71 26.78
N ILE A 6 -22.39 20.30 25.59
CA ILE A 6 -22.98 19.62 24.45
C ILE A 6 -21.95 18.58 24.07
N ALA A 7 -22.09 17.35 24.58
CA ALA A 7 -21.35 16.21 24.09
C ALA A 7 -21.73 16.08 22.61
N MET A 8 -20.85 16.56 21.75
CA MET A 8 -21.04 16.41 20.30
C MET A 8 -20.81 14.94 19.95
N ASP A 9 -21.83 14.31 19.40
CA ASP A 9 -21.71 12.98 18.82
C ASP A 9 -20.82 13.08 17.57
N ILE A 10 -19.52 12.81 17.75
CA ILE A 10 -18.51 12.89 16.70
C ILE A 10 -18.76 11.82 15.65
N ASP A 11 -19.26 10.65 16.04
CA ASP A 11 -19.51 9.55 15.11
C ASP A 11 -20.57 9.92 14.07
N SER A 12 -21.56 10.73 14.45
CA SER A 12 -22.56 11.27 13.51
C SER A 12 -22.00 12.24 12.46
N LYS A 13 -20.77 12.73 12.65
CA LYS A 13 -20.07 13.64 11.73
C LYS A 13 -19.13 12.92 10.76
N LEU A 14 -18.87 11.64 10.99
CA LEU A 14 -18.06 10.86 10.09
C LEU A 14 -18.76 10.62 8.76
N ALA A 15 -18.00 10.67 7.66
CA ALA A 15 -18.53 10.35 6.34
C ALA A 15 -19.09 8.92 6.31
N THR A 16 -20.24 8.74 5.68
CA THR A 16 -20.99 7.47 5.72
C THR A 16 -20.16 6.27 5.23
N HIS A 17 -19.32 6.45 4.21
CA HIS A 17 -18.47 5.37 3.69
C HIS A 17 -17.39 4.92 4.69
N LEU A 18 -16.97 5.76 5.65
CA LEU A 18 -16.01 5.38 6.68
C LEU A 18 -16.63 4.45 7.73
N GLN A 19 -17.96 4.47 7.90
CA GLN A 19 -18.65 3.62 8.87
C GLN A 19 -18.60 2.13 8.50
N THR A 20 -18.29 1.82 7.25
CA THR A 20 -18.14 0.44 6.75
C THR A 20 -16.73 -0.12 6.94
N ILE A 21 -15.76 0.73 7.33
CA ILE A 21 -14.38 0.32 7.52
C ILE A 21 -14.18 -0.20 8.93
N PRO A 22 -13.83 -1.48 9.12
CA PRO A 22 -13.58 -2.02 10.45
C PRO A 22 -12.32 -1.41 11.06
N ARG A 23 -12.29 -1.28 12.39
CA ARG A 23 -11.05 -0.92 13.10
C ARG A 23 -9.99 -2.01 12.86
N SER A 24 -8.76 -1.56 12.67
CA SER A 24 -7.64 -2.49 12.53
C SER A 24 -7.34 -3.16 13.88
N GLY A 25 -7.65 -4.47 13.99
CA GLY A 25 -7.32 -5.26 15.19
C GLY A 25 -5.82 -5.46 15.43
N ILE A 26 -4.97 -5.14 14.46
CA ILE A 26 -3.51 -5.24 14.59
C ILE A 26 -3.00 -4.30 15.69
N ARG A 27 -3.49 -3.06 15.76
CA ARG A 27 -3.09 -2.11 16.82
C ARG A 27 -3.47 -2.58 18.20
N ASP A 28 -4.70 -3.06 18.35
CA ASP A 28 -5.19 -3.58 19.63
C ASP A 28 -4.31 -4.75 20.12
N PHE A 29 -3.84 -5.58 19.17
CA PHE A 29 -2.94 -6.69 19.50
C PHE A 29 -1.53 -6.22 19.87
N PHE A 30 -0.97 -5.21 19.19
CA PHE A 30 0.34 -4.65 19.53
C PHE A 30 0.36 -3.96 20.88
N GLU A 31 -0.71 -3.23 21.24
CA GLU A 31 -0.82 -2.57 22.53
C GLU A 31 -0.75 -3.57 23.73
N LEU A 32 -1.16 -4.83 23.50
CA LEU A 32 -1.08 -5.89 24.54
C LEU A 32 0.36 -6.36 24.84
N VAL A 33 1.28 -6.16 23.91
CA VAL A 33 2.67 -6.66 24.03
C VAL A 33 3.70 -5.55 24.19
N ILE A 34 3.33 -4.29 23.98
CA ILE A 34 4.22 -3.14 24.22
C ILE A 34 4.62 -3.08 25.70
N GLY A 35 5.93 -3.04 25.94
CA GLY A 35 6.50 -2.93 27.29
C GLY A 35 6.52 -4.26 28.07
N ARG A 36 6.34 -5.39 27.43
CA ARG A 36 6.46 -6.72 28.02
C ARG A 36 7.78 -7.36 27.61
N ASP A 37 8.72 -7.44 28.55
CA ASP A 37 10.04 -8.05 28.34
C ASP A 37 10.00 -9.59 28.29
N ASP A 38 8.87 -10.19 28.72
CA ASP A 38 8.64 -11.65 28.74
C ASP A 38 8.05 -12.18 27.42
N VAL A 39 7.84 -11.32 26.42
CA VAL A 39 7.23 -11.68 25.15
C VAL A 39 8.19 -11.41 23.99
N ILE A 40 8.44 -12.43 23.18
CA ILE A 40 9.13 -12.27 21.90
C ILE A 40 8.09 -11.90 20.84
N SER A 41 8.11 -10.66 20.38
CA SER A 41 7.20 -10.19 19.35
C SER A 41 7.69 -10.60 17.96
N LEU A 42 6.82 -11.27 17.19
CA LEU A 42 6.98 -11.54 15.77
C LEU A 42 5.96 -10.74 14.93
N GLY A 43 5.40 -9.69 15.51
CA GLY A 43 4.23 -9.01 14.97
C GLY A 43 4.55 -7.99 13.90
N VAL A 44 5.54 -7.12 14.09
CA VAL A 44 5.93 -6.10 13.11
C VAL A 44 7.13 -6.60 12.32
N GLY A 45 6.98 -6.65 10.99
CA GLY A 45 8.06 -7.01 10.09
C GLY A 45 8.96 -5.80 9.82
N GLU A 46 9.95 -5.56 10.68
CA GLU A 46 10.97 -4.55 10.47
C GLU A 46 12.37 -5.17 10.58
N PRO A 47 13.39 -4.63 9.85
CA PRO A 47 14.75 -5.12 9.98
C PRO A 47 15.30 -4.93 11.39
N ASP A 48 15.86 -5.98 11.98
CA ASP A 48 16.56 -5.94 13.29
C ASP A 48 18.00 -5.44 13.14
N PHE A 49 18.24 -4.52 12.22
CA PHE A 49 19.53 -3.91 11.93
C PHE A 49 19.39 -2.40 11.83
N ALA A 50 20.33 -1.67 12.42
CA ALA A 50 20.43 -0.24 12.15
C ALA A 50 20.74 0.00 10.66
N THR A 51 20.17 1.05 10.08
CA THR A 51 20.51 1.49 8.72
C THR A 51 22.04 1.58 8.56
N PRO A 52 22.62 1.10 7.46
CA PRO A 52 24.05 1.15 7.22
C PRO A 52 24.64 2.54 7.43
N TRP A 53 25.85 2.60 8.02
CA TRP A 53 26.46 3.87 8.42
C TRP A 53 26.58 4.86 7.26
N SER A 54 26.98 4.42 6.08
CA SER A 54 27.11 5.28 4.91
C SER A 54 25.81 6.00 4.53
N ILE A 55 24.66 5.35 4.71
CA ILE A 55 23.35 5.95 4.44
C ILE A 55 23.00 6.97 5.53
N ARG A 56 23.24 6.61 6.81
CA ARG A 56 22.99 7.52 7.93
C ARG A 56 23.90 8.76 7.85
N GLU A 57 25.16 8.56 7.53
CA GLU A 57 26.14 9.64 7.36
C GLU A 57 25.71 10.60 6.24
N ALA A 58 25.30 10.10 5.09
CA ALA A 58 24.79 10.92 3.99
C ALA A 58 23.55 11.74 4.40
N ALA A 59 22.63 11.16 5.18
CA ALA A 59 21.46 11.86 5.69
C ALA A 59 21.84 12.96 6.69
N ILE A 60 22.79 12.70 7.62
CA ILE A 60 23.30 13.71 8.55
C ILE A 60 23.96 14.84 7.78
N TYR A 61 24.80 14.53 6.81
CA TYR A 61 25.52 15.51 6.02
C TYR A 61 24.59 16.43 5.21
N SER A 62 23.49 15.88 4.67
CA SER A 62 22.50 16.70 3.96
C SER A 62 21.82 17.72 4.89
N LEU A 63 21.53 17.33 6.13
CA LEU A 63 20.98 18.23 7.14
C LEU A 63 21.98 19.32 7.55
N GLU A 64 23.26 18.96 7.76
CA GLU A 64 24.33 19.92 8.08
C GLU A 64 24.55 20.96 6.97
N ARG A 65 24.33 20.57 5.72
CA ARG A 65 24.36 21.48 4.57
C ARG A 65 23.13 22.33 4.40
N GLY A 66 22.11 22.14 5.23
CA GLY A 66 20.87 22.90 5.17
C GLY A 66 19.96 22.49 4.00
N GLU A 67 20.06 21.27 3.52
CA GLU A 67 19.18 20.75 2.46
C GLU A 67 17.78 20.43 3.03
N THR A 68 17.10 21.46 3.53
CA THR A 68 15.83 21.35 4.28
C THR A 68 14.68 22.12 3.65
N SER A 69 14.84 22.59 2.40
CA SER A 69 13.82 23.34 1.67
C SER A 69 12.85 22.42 0.91
N TYR A 70 11.75 23.00 0.42
CA TYR A 70 10.81 22.29 -0.44
C TYR A 70 11.49 21.77 -1.71
N THR A 71 11.02 20.60 -2.17
CA THR A 71 11.39 20.02 -3.46
C THR A 71 10.28 20.26 -4.49
N SER A 72 10.46 19.74 -5.70
CA SER A 72 9.37 19.58 -6.65
C SER A 72 8.24 18.72 -6.07
N ASN A 73 6.99 18.95 -6.46
CA ASN A 73 5.85 18.11 -6.09
C ASN A 73 6.04 16.62 -6.48
N LEU A 74 6.86 16.36 -7.50
CA LEU A 74 7.22 14.98 -7.88
C LEU A 74 8.37 14.40 -7.03
N GLY A 75 8.98 15.19 -6.14
CA GLY A 75 10.18 14.84 -5.38
C GLY A 75 11.48 15.29 -6.05
N LEU A 76 12.61 15.08 -5.39
CA LEU A 76 13.96 15.42 -5.90
C LEU A 76 14.21 14.74 -7.25
N LEU A 77 14.58 15.53 -8.26
CA LEU A 77 14.89 14.99 -9.59
C LEU A 77 16.05 13.99 -9.54
N SER A 78 17.11 14.29 -8.80
CA SER A 78 18.26 13.39 -8.67
C SER A 78 17.89 12.03 -8.05
N LEU A 79 16.91 11.99 -7.12
CA LEU A 79 16.41 10.72 -6.58
C LEU A 79 15.58 9.97 -7.63
N ARG A 80 14.73 10.67 -8.38
CA ARG A 80 13.92 10.08 -9.45
C ARG A 80 14.78 9.50 -10.58
N GLU A 81 15.86 10.20 -10.94
CA GLU A 81 16.86 9.71 -11.90
C GLU A 81 17.53 8.42 -11.40
N LYS A 82 17.93 8.37 -10.12
CA LYS A 82 18.52 7.16 -9.53
C LYS A 82 17.54 5.99 -9.42
N ILE A 83 16.28 6.26 -9.19
CA ILE A 83 15.23 5.21 -9.22
C ILE A 83 15.04 4.69 -10.65
N SER A 84 14.99 5.57 -11.64
CA SER A 84 14.87 5.19 -13.05
C SER A 84 16.05 4.34 -13.50
N GLU A 85 17.30 4.74 -13.19
CA GLU A 85 18.50 3.95 -13.44
C GLU A 85 18.42 2.58 -12.75
N TYR A 86 18.03 2.52 -11.47
CA TYR A 86 17.92 1.26 -10.74
C TYR A 86 16.90 0.31 -11.38
N VAL A 87 15.73 0.83 -11.79
CA VAL A 87 14.68 0.00 -12.40
C VAL A 87 15.11 -0.49 -13.78
N ASP A 88 15.83 0.32 -14.55
CA ASP A 88 16.38 -0.11 -15.85
C ASP A 88 17.47 -1.19 -15.68
N ASP A 89 18.42 -0.98 -14.76
CA ASP A 89 19.51 -1.90 -14.51
C ASP A 89 19.05 -3.28 -14.02
N PHE A 90 18.06 -3.31 -13.10
CA PHE A 90 17.65 -4.56 -12.45
C PHE A 90 16.43 -5.25 -13.07
N PHE A 91 15.55 -4.47 -13.69
CA PHE A 91 14.28 -5.01 -14.24
C PHE A 91 14.14 -4.81 -15.74
N HIS A 92 15.08 -4.12 -16.38
CA HIS A 92 15.08 -3.84 -17.83
C HIS A 92 13.81 -3.12 -18.31
N VAL A 93 13.33 -2.19 -17.46
CA VAL A 93 12.17 -1.33 -17.75
C VAL A 93 12.61 0.11 -17.56
N SER A 94 12.50 0.92 -18.60
CA SER A 94 12.90 2.32 -18.58
C SER A 94 11.70 3.22 -18.29
N TYR A 95 11.89 4.20 -17.41
CA TYR A 95 10.94 5.27 -17.10
C TYR A 95 11.61 6.63 -17.26
N ASP A 96 10.87 7.62 -17.78
CA ASP A 96 11.33 9.00 -17.75
C ASP A 96 11.26 9.58 -16.33
N ALA A 97 12.43 9.86 -15.76
CA ALA A 97 12.54 10.43 -14.41
C ALA A 97 11.81 11.77 -14.25
N GLN A 98 11.59 12.52 -15.34
CA GLN A 98 10.94 13.83 -15.28
C GLN A 98 9.43 13.74 -15.20
N SER A 99 8.81 12.72 -15.81
CA SER A 99 7.35 12.65 -16.01
C SER A 99 6.70 11.36 -15.49
N GLU A 100 7.47 10.28 -15.28
CA GLU A 100 6.91 8.96 -14.96
C GLU A 100 7.30 8.44 -13.56
N VAL A 101 8.04 9.22 -12.78
CA VAL A 101 8.46 8.86 -11.42
C VAL A 101 7.96 9.90 -10.42
N LEU A 102 7.20 9.46 -9.44
CA LEU A 102 6.68 10.26 -8.32
C LEU A 102 7.20 9.71 -6.99
N ILE A 103 7.77 10.58 -6.16
CA ILE A 103 8.18 10.25 -4.80
C ILE A 103 7.03 10.54 -3.84
N THR A 104 6.69 9.57 -3.02
CA THR A 104 5.60 9.66 -2.04
C THR A 104 6.12 9.38 -0.62
N VAL A 105 5.32 9.76 0.38
CA VAL A 105 5.57 9.41 1.79
C VAL A 105 5.17 7.94 2.00
N GLY A 106 6.01 7.05 1.51
CA GLY A 106 5.79 5.60 1.52
C GLY A 106 4.75 5.11 0.52
N VAL A 107 4.63 3.79 0.43
CA VAL A 107 3.66 3.11 -0.46
C VAL A 107 2.22 3.43 -0.08
N SER A 108 1.94 3.77 1.18
CA SER A 108 0.58 4.13 1.62
C SER A 108 0.04 5.37 0.90
N GLU A 109 0.86 6.42 0.75
CA GLU A 109 0.47 7.59 -0.04
C GLU A 109 0.36 7.26 -1.52
N ALA A 110 1.30 6.48 -2.08
CA ALA A 110 1.24 6.06 -3.46
C ALA A 110 -0.06 5.32 -3.79
N LEU A 111 -0.47 4.42 -2.90
CA LEU A 111 -1.72 3.67 -3.03
C LEU A 111 -2.94 4.59 -2.98
N ASP A 112 -3.02 5.49 -1.99
CA ASP A 112 -4.13 6.43 -1.85
C ASP A 112 -4.23 7.36 -3.07
N LEU A 113 -3.12 7.91 -3.53
CA LEU A 113 -3.08 8.76 -4.73
C LEU A 113 -3.53 8.01 -5.98
N ALA A 114 -3.01 6.80 -6.22
CA ALA A 114 -3.37 6.01 -7.38
C ALA A 114 -4.87 5.67 -7.40
N LEU A 115 -5.40 5.22 -6.26
CA LEU A 115 -6.82 4.88 -6.15
C LEU A 115 -7.71 6.12 -6.37
N ARG A 116 -7.40 7.26 -5.73
CA ARG A 116 -8.17 8.51 -5.93
C ARG A 116 -8.08 9.06 -7.34
N ALA A 117 -6.94 8.89 -8.02
CA ALA A 117 -6.77 9.36 -9.39
C ALA A 117 -7.52 8.51 -10.42
N LEU A 118 -7.71 7.22 -10.14
CA LEU A 118 -8.22 6.26 -11.12
C LEU A 118 -9.68 5.86 -10.91
N LEU A 119 -10.20 5.93 -9.67
CA LEU A 119 -11.54 5.42 -9.34
C LEU A 119 -12.62 6.49 -9.38
N ASN A 120 -13.74 6.15 -10.01
CA ASN A 120 -15.02 6.81 -9.79
C ASN A 120 -15.81 6.04 -8.72
N PRO A 121 -16.81 6.67 -8.06
CA PRO A 121 -17.69 5.96 -7.15
C PRO A 121 -18.36 4.75 -7.80
N GLY A 122 -18.16 3.58 -7.21
CA GLY A 122 -18.72 2.32 -7.69
C GLY A 122 -17.82 1.51 -8.63
N ASP A 123 -16.67 2.05 -9.06
CA ASP A 123 -15.66 1.26 -9.76
C ASP A 123 -15.10 0.17 -8.84
N GLU A 124 -14.87 -1.01 -9.38
CA GLU A 124 -14.40 -2.17 -8.64
C GLU A 124 -12.87 -2.31 -8.71
N VAL A 125 -12.28 -2.65 -7.56
CA VAL A 125 -10.86 -3.00 -7.45
C VAL A 125 -10.77 -4.43 -6.95
N ILE A 126 -10.23 -5.32 -7.78
CA ILE A 126 -9.97 -6.71 -7.41
C ILE A 126 -8.59 -6.79 -6.76
N TYR A 127 -8.52 -7.51 -5.63
CA TYR A 127 -7.29 -7.85 -4.94
C TYR A 127 -7.41 -9.25 -4.34
N HIS A 128 -6.28 -9.91 -4.06
CA HIS A 128 -6.31 -11.26 -3.48
C HIS A 128 -6.16 -11.23 -1.96
N GLU A 129 -6.74 -12.19 -1.27
CA GLU A 129 -6.62 -12.41 0.17
C GLU A 129 -6.01 -13.78 0.47
N PRO A 130 -5.18 -13.92 1.55
CA PRO A 130 -4.77 -12.89 2.52
C PRO A 130 -3.90 -11.78 1.91
N CYS A 131 -4.04 -10.54 2.41
CA CYS A 131 -3.32 -9.37 1.90
C CYS A 131 -3.00 -8.37 3.01
N TYR A 132 -2.32 -7.30 2.65
CA TYR A 132 -2.11 -6.17 3.54
C TYR A 132 -3.43 -5.50 3.92
N VAL A 133 -3.64 -5.31 5.22
CA VAL A 133 -4.91 -4.86 5.81
C VAL A 133 -5.44 -3.52 5.28
N SER A 134 -4.56 -2.69 4.72
CA SER A 134 -4.95 -1.36 4.22
C SER A 134 -5.58 -1.37 2.83
N TYR A 135 -5.55 -2.47 2.08
CA TYR A 135 -6.06 -2.47 0.70
C TYR A 135 -7.55 -2.16 0.63
N SER A 136 -8.37 -2.96 1.30
CA SER A 136 -9.82 -2.72 1.33
C SER A 136 -10.20 -1.34 1.88
N PRO A 137 -9.67 -0.88 3.03
CA PRO A 137 -9.93 0.48 3.52
C PRO A 137 -9.55 1.58 2.53
N SER A 138 -8.38 1.49 1.87
CA SER A 138 -7.93 2.50 0.90
C SER A 138 -8.85 2.56 -0.31
N ILE A 139 -9.32 1.42 -0.81
CA ILE A 139 -10.29 1.36 -1.92
C ILE A 139 -11.60 2.05 -1.52
N VAL A 140 -12.12 1.74 -0.33
CA VAL A 140 -13.37 2.34 0.18
C VAL A 140 -13.21 3.85 0.41
N MET A 141 -12.07 4.30 0.94
CA MET A 141 -11.77 5.73 1.11
C MET A 141 -11.68 6.48 -0.23
N ALA A 142 -11.30 5.80 -1.30
CA ALA A 142 -11.32 6.33 -2.65
C ALA A 142 -12.68 6.17 -3.37
N HIS A 143 -13.74 5.81 -2.63
CA HIS A 143 -15.09 5.55 -3.14
C HIS A 143 -15.23 4.36 -4.09
N GLY A 144 -14.23 3.50 -4.17
CA GLY A 144 -14.27 2.25 -4.93
C GLY A 144 -14.98 1.13 -4.17
N VAL A 145 -15.25 0.06 -4.88
CA VAL A 145 -15.79 -1.20 -4.35
C VAL A 145 -14.66 -2.22 -4.26
N ALA A 146 -14.37 -2.68 -3.04
CA ALA A 146 -13.35 -3.68 -2.77
C ALA A 146 -13.87 -5.08 -3.13
N VAL A 147 -13.19 -5.78 -4.05
CA VAL A 147 -13.56 -7.12 -4.51
C VAL A 147 -12.45 -8.11 -4.16
N PRO A 148 -12.53 -8.79 -3.00
CA PRO A 148 -11.52 -9.76 -2.60
C PRO A 148 -11.68 -11.07 -3.38
N VAL A 149 -10.54 -11.63 -3.80
CA VAL A 149 -10.43 -12.98 -4.33
C VAL A 149 -9.65 -13.84 -3.33
N ALA A 150 -10.33 -14.80 -2.72
CA ALA A 150 -9.70 -15.68 -1.75
C ALA A 150 -8.67 -16.58 -2.43
N THR A 151 -7.49 -16.70 -1.83
CA THR A 151 -6.46 -17.67 -2.18
C THR A 151 -6.30 -18.69 -1.06
N THR A 152 -5.84 -19.88 -1.38
CA THR A 152 -5.80 -21.00 -0.44
C THR A 152 -4.37 -21.49 -0.20
N LYS A 153 -4.16 -22.18 0.92
CA LYS A 153 -2.89 -22.84 1.23
C LYS A 153 -2.54 -23.90 0.19
N GLU A 154 -3.54 -24.60 -0.33
CA GLU A 154 -3.42 -25.65 -1.34
C GLU A 154 -2.85 -25.09 -2.65
N ASP A 155 -3.18 -23.84 -2.99
CA ASP A 155 -2.66 -23.11 -4.15
C ASP A 155 -1.38 -22.31 -3.81
N GLY A 156 -0.80 -22.51 -2.63
CA GLY A 156 0.35 -21.74 -2.15
C GLY A 156 0.06 -20.23 -1.99
N PHE A 157 -1.20 -19.86 -1.74
CA PHE A 157 -1.68 -18.48 -1.69
C PHE A 157 -1.40 -17.67 -2.97
N SER A 158 -1.31 -18.34 -4.11
CA SER A 158 -1.12 -17.69 -5.42
C SER A 158 -2.47 -17.38 -6.06
N LEU A 159 -2.65 -16.16 -6.54
CA LEU A 159 -3.84 -15.80 -7.32
C LEU A 159 -3.81 -16.49 -8.67
N LYS A 160 -4.81 -17.31 -8.95
CA LYS A 160 -4.94 -18.03 -10.22
C LYS A 160 -5.75 -17.23 -11.24
N PRO A 161 -5.37 -17.26 -12.53
CA PRO A 161 -6.09 -16.54 -13.59
C PRO A 161 -7.58 -16.86 -13.64
N ASN A 162 -7.97 -18.12 -13.42
CA ASN A 162 -9.38 -18.53 -13.43
C ASN A 162 -10.18 -17.90 -12.28
N ALA A 163 -9.58 -17.78 -11.09
CA ALA A 163 -10.21 -17.13 -9.95
C ALA A 163 -10.38 -15.62 -10.20
N LEU A 164 -9.38 -14.98 -10.80
CA LEU A 164 -9.48 -13.59 -11.22
C LEU A 164 -10.55 -13.39 -12.27
N ALA A 165 -10.59 -14.23 -13.32
CA ALA A 165 -11.57 -14.15 -14.40
C ALA A 165 -13.01 -14.23 -13.88
N ALA A 166 -13.26 -15.06 -12.85
CA ALA A 166 -14.59 -15.19 -12.22
C ALA A 166 -15.01 -13.94 -11.44
N ALA A 167 -14.06 -13.11 -11.00
CA ALA A 167 -14.31 -11.90 -10.23
C ALA A 167 -14.44 -10.64 -11.12
N ILE A 168 -13.98 -10.67 -12.36
CA ILE A 168 -14.04 -9.53 -13.28
C ILE A 168 -15.48 -9.27 -13.70
N THR A 169 -15.87 -8.00 -13.61
CA THR A 169 -17.17 -7.49 -14.10
C THR A 169 -16.98 -6.30 -15.02
N SER A 170 -18.05 -5.77 -15.59
CA SER A 170 -18.00 -4.54 -16.39
C SER A 170 -17.65 -3.29 -15.56
N LYS A 171 -17.61 -3.39 -14.22
CA LYS A 171 -17.22 -2.32 -13.31
C LYS A 171 -15.78 -2.44 -12.83
N THR A 172 -15.11 -3.55 -13.13
CA THR A 172 -13.73 -3.77 -12.72
C THR A 172 -12.82 -2.75 -13.40
N LYS A 173 -12.14 -1.94 -12.60
CA LYS A 173 -11.25 -0.88 -13.05
C LYS A 173 -9.79 -1.21 -12.79
N ILE A 174 -9.49 -1.85 -11.67
CA ILE A 174 -8.13 -2.12 -11.21
C ILE A 174 -8.04 -3.57 -10.73
N VAL A 175 -6.94 -4.22 -11.07
CA VAL A 175 -6.46 -5.45 -10.43
C VAL A 175 -5.20 -5.09 -9.65
N MET A 176 -5.25 -5.28 -8.33
CA MET A 176 -4.13 -4.96 -7.43
C MET A 176 -3.40 -6.23 -7.06
N LEU A 177 -2.10 -6.28 -7.37
CA LEU A 177 -1.22 -7.40 -7.08
C LEU A 177 -0.06 -6.96 -6.19
N ASN A 178 0.32 -7.82 -5.25
CA ASN A 178 1.49 -7.62 -4.40
C ASN A 178 2.23 -8.94 -4.23
N PHE A 179 3.44 -9.02 -4.77
CA PHE A 179 4.32 -10.19 -4.65
C PHE A 179 5.75 -9.75 -4.35
N PRO A 180 6.50 -10.40 -3.43
CA PRO A 180 5.96 -11.39 -2.45
C PRO A 180 4.84 -10.80 -1.59
N THR A 181 3.81 -11.59 -1.33
CA THR A 181 2.60 -11.14 -0.65
C THR A 181 2.81 -10.87 0.84
N ASN A 182 2.37 -9.74 1.34
CA ASN A 182 2.19 -9.53 2.76
C ASN A 182 0.77 -9.98 3.15
N PRO A 183 0.57 -10.98 4.08
CA PRO A 183 1.56 -11.52 5.01
C PRO A 183 2.13 -12.89 4.65
N THR A 184 1.68 -13.55 3.58
CA THR A 184 1.95 -14.99 3.33
C THR A 184 3.35 -15.28 2.78
N GLY A 185 4.03 -14.28 2.20
CA GLY A 185 5.27 -14.47 1.46
C GLY A 185 5.10 -15.19 0.11
N ALA A 186 3.86 -15.43 -0.32
CA ALA A 186 3.56 -16.08 -1.58
C ALA A 186 4.09 -15.29 -2.78
N VAL A 187 4.46 -16.00 -3.83
CA VAL A 187 4.89 -15.44 -5.12
C VAL A 187 4.02 -15.99 -6.22
N ALA A 188 3.82 -15.21 -7.28
CA ALA A 188 3.15 -15.69 -8.47
C ALA A 188 4.15 -16.32 -9.43
N SER A 189 3.76 -17.40 -10.11
CA SER A 189 4.53 -17.95 -11.22
C SER A 189 4.46 -17.03 -12.43
N LYS A 190 5.45 -17.13 -13.33
CA LYS A 190 5.43 -16.40 -14.61
C LYS A 190 4.16 -16.73 -15.42
N GLU A 191 3.77 -18.00 -15.43
CA GLU A 191 2.57 -18.47 -16.13
C GLU A 191 1.29 -17.84 -15.57
N ASP A 192 1.16 -17.78 -14.23
CA ASP A 192 0.01 -17.13 -13.58
C ASP A 192 -0.03 -15.63 -13.92
N LEU A 193 1.14 -14.92 -13.86
CA LEU A 193 1.22 -13.50 -14.20
C LEU A 193 0.87 -13.23 -15.67
N GLU A 194 1.35 -14.05 -16.60
CA GLU A 194 1.00 -13.95 -18.01
C GLU A 194 -0.51 -14.21 -18.24
N GLY A 195 -1.08 -15.17 -17.50
CA GLY A 195 -2.51 -15.44 -17.54
C GLY A 195 -3.33 -14.27 -17.01
N ILE A 196 -2.92 -13.67 -15.90
CA ILE A 196 -3.55 -12.47 -15.32
C ILE A 196 -3.44 -11.28 -16.30
N ALA A 197 -2.26 -11.03 -16.86
CA ALA A 197 -2.05 -9.94 -17.79
C ALA A 197 -2.98 -10.01 -19.01
N LYS A 198 -3.25 -11.20 -19.54
CA LYS A 198 -4.20 -11.40 -20.65
C LYS A 198 -5.66 -11.06 -20.30
N LEU A 199 -6.02 -11.08 -19.02
CA LEU A 199 -7.36 -10.72 -18.55
C LEU A 199 -7.51 -9.19 -18.34
N CYS A 200 -6.39 -8.47 -18.25
CA CYS A 200 -6.37 -7.03 -17.98
C CYS A 200 -6.31 -6.17 -19.27
N VAL A 201 -6.35 -6.78 -20.46
CA VAL A 201 -6.22 -6.09 -21.77
C VAL A 201 -7.57 -6.07 -22.53
#